data_ad93c6a9581d6bddb7cfe22763416191
#
_entry.id   ad93c6a9581d6bddb7cfe22763416191
#
_cell.length_a   1.000
_cell.length_b   1.000
_cell.length_c   1.000
_cell.angle_alpha   90.00
_cell.angle_beta   90.00
_cell.angle_gamma   90.00
#
_symmetry.space_group_name_H-M   'P 1'
#
loop_
_entity.id
_entity.type
_entity.pdbx_description
1 polymer ?
#
loop_
_entity_poly.entity_id
_entity_poly.type
_entity_poly.pdbx_seq_one_letter_code
_entity_poly.pdbx_strand_id
1 'polypeptide(L)'
;MVAGIQHTSEEAHAGARANLPTVIQGGMGVAVSNWRLANAVASYGQLGVVSGTGIDTVLVRRLQDGDPAGHTRRALEHFPFPEVAKELLRRYFRPDGRPDGKAYARVPMATHVDGSPLKRAVTVAANFVEVFLAKEGHDGPVGINLLTKIQLPNLASLYGAMLAKVDYVLMGAGIPREIPQALDTLSQHLKASMKVDLVGKLDSGPLMTTLDPAEWDGASLGALPRPAFLPIISTHALGNVMLKRATGSIEGFVVEYPIAGGHNAPPRGGGSLDERGQPVYGERDEVDLEAMRALGVPFWLAGGSGSPERVRAALDAGATGVQVGTAFAYSDESGLAPDLKRSVIDQAIKGTTDVLTDARASPTGYPFKVVTLSGTHSDEESYQARTRVCDLGYLREAYTTVEGKIGFRCASEPIADYVAKGGDVAETVGRKCLCNALMANVGMPQTQKGGEVEQPLLTSGDDMAVIRRVLPEGRTSYTARDVLDYLLSGIAGAR
;
A
#
# COMPACT_ATOMS: atom_id res chain seq x y z
N MET A 1 33.06 -24.52 -31.72
CA MET A 1 32.30 -23.28 -31.88
C MET A 1 31.12 -23.25 -30.89
N VAL A 2 31.36 -23.17 -29.58
CA VAL A 2 30.30 -23.09 -28.55
C VAL A 2 30.66 -22.08 -27.43
N ALA A 3 31.63 -21.20 -27.65
CA ALA A 3 32.09 -20.23 -26.63
C ALA A 3 31.55 -18.77 -26.81
N GLY A 4 30.66 -18.53 -27.78
CA GLY A 4 30.22 -17.16 -28.13
C GLY A 4 28.83 -16.74 -27.66
N ILE A 5 28.03 -17.61 -27.04
CA ILE A 5 26.62 -17.31 -26.72
C ILE A 5 26.38 -16.98 -25.22
N GLN A 6 27.32 -17.33 -24.36
CA GLN A 6 27.20 -17.03 -22.92
C GLN A 6 27.57 -15.60 -22.52
N HIS A 7 28.51 -14.95 -23.24
CA HIS A 7 28.93 -13.57 -22.93
C HIS A 7 27.88 -12.49 -23.25
N THR A 8 27.04 -12.70 -24.26
CA THR A 8 26.00 -11.72 -24.64
C THR A 8 24.82 -11.68 -23.69
N SER A 9 24.55 -12.75 -22.94
CA SER A 9 23.46 -12.78 -21.96
C SER A 9 23.84 -12.11 -20.62
N GLU A 10 25.10 -12.25 -20.20
CA GLU A 10 25.60 -11.61 -18.96
C GLU A 10 25.76 -10.10 -19.13
N GLU A 11 26.25 -9.63 -20.28
CA GLU A 11 26.35 -8.20 -20.57
C GLU A 11 24.98 -7.52 -20.75
N ALA A 12 24.01 -8.21 -21.36
CA ALA A 12 22.62 -7.71 -21.45
C ALA A 12 21.93 -7.65 -20.08
N HIS A 13 22.19 -8.62 -19.20
CA HIS A 13 21.70 -8.61 -17.83
C HIS A 13 22.41 -7.57 -16.94
N ALA A 14 23.69 -7.33 -17.14
CA ALA A 14 24.44 -6.29 -16.45
C ALA A 14 24.00 -4.88 -16.86
N GLY A 15 23.75 -4.65 -18.15
CA GLY A 15 23.20 -3.38 -18.66
C GLY A 15 21.78 -3.08 -18.19
N ALA A 16 20.93 -4.10 -18.10
CA ALA A 16 19.57 -3.97 -17.54
C ALA A 16 19.57 -3.66 -16.03
N ARG A 17 20.56 -4.14 -15.27
CA ARG A 17 20.72 -3.83 -13.84
C ARG A 17 21.21 -2.41 -13.57
N ALA A 18 21.95 -1.80 -14.50
CA ALA A 18 22.52 -0.46 -14.34
C ALA A 18 21.48 0.67 -14.25
N ASN A 19 20.24 0.42 -14.67
CA ASN A 19 19.15 1.41 -14.67
C ASN A 19 18.06 1.16 -13.60
N LEU A 20 18.24 0.18 -12.69
CA LEU A 20 17.27 -0.08 -11.64
C LEU A 20 17.45 0.90 -10.46
N PRO A 21 16.37 1.37 -9.83
CA PRO A 21 16.46 2.31 -8.71
C PRO A 21 17.16 1.67 -7.50
N THR A 22 18.12 2.40 -6.92
CA THR A 22 18.79 1.96 -5.68
C THR A 22 17.88 2.12 -4.46
N VAL A 23 17.02 3.14 -4.46
CA VAL A 23 16.07 3.40 -3.39
C VAL A 23 14.64 3.30 -3.91
N ILE A 24 13.84 2.49 -3.23
CA ILE A 24 12.38 2.48 -3.37
C ILE A 24 11.80 3.25 -2.18
N GLN A 25 11.06 4.32 -2.44
CA GLN A 25 10.21 4.92 -1.43
C GLN A 25 8.99 4.02 -1.28
N GLY A 26 8.88 3.29 -0.18
CA GLY A 26 7.83 2.29 0.04
C GLY A 26 6.43 2.89 0.04
N GLY A 27 5.47 2.17 -0.55
CA GLY A 27 4.06 2.54 -0.49
C GLY A 27 3.51 2.38 0.93
N MET A 28 3.02 3.46 1.54
CA MET A 28 2.65 3.51 2.95
C MET A 28 1.21 3.95 3.16
N GLY A 29 0.50 3.20 4.01
CA GLY A 29 -0.81 3.53 4.56
C GLY A 29 -1.85 3.85 3.50
N VAL A 30 -2.91 4.56 3.89
CA VAL A 30 -3.80 5.18 2.91
C VAL A 30 -3.25 6.59 2.62
N ALA A 31 -2.79 6.82 1.38
CA ALA A 31 -2.29 8.11 0.92
C ALA A 31 -1.22 8.80 1.79
N VAL A 32 -0.53 8.09 2.70
CA VAL A 32 0.72 8.58 3.30
C VAL A 32 1.76 8.71 2.19
N SER A 33 1.92 7.67 1.38
CA SER A 33 2.57 7.75 0.07
C SER A 33 1.55 8.26 -0.96
N ASN A 34 1.41 9.56 -1.04
CA ASN A 34 0.59 10.23 -2.03
C ASN A 34 1.39 10.56 -3.30
N TRP A 35 0.72 11.08 -4.32
CA TRP A 35 1.36 11.47 -5.58
C TRP A 35 2.50 12.49 -5.40
N ARG A 36 2.42 13.43 -4.41
CA ARG A 36 3.46 14.44 -4.19
C ARG A 36 4.77 13.81 -3.74
N LEU A 37 4.68 12.87 -2.78
CA LEU A 37 5.84 12.15 -2.30
C LEU A 37 6.46 11.28 -3.41
N ALA A 38 5.63 10.54 -4.13
CA ALA A 38 6.09 9.69 -5.22
C ALA A 38 6.72 10.52 -6.36
N ASN A 39 6.11 11.66 -6.74
CA ASN A 39 6.65 12.58 -7.73
C ASN A 39 8.01 13.14 -7.29
N ALA A 40 8.13 13.61 -6.03
CA ALA A 40 9.38 14.12 -5.50
C ALA A 40 10.51 13.11 -5.58
N VAL A 41 10.25 11.84 -5.21
CA VAL A 41 11.26 10.76 -5.26
C VAL A 41 11.60 10.38 -6.71
N ALA A 42 10.59 10.24 -7.57
CA ALA A 42 10.78 9.87 -8.97
C ALA A 42 11.55 10.94 -9.75
N SER A 43 11.35 12.23 -9.45
CA SER A 43 12.11 13.34 -10.02
C SER A 43 13.62 13.25 -9.76
N TYR A 44 14.05 12.49 -8.75
CA TYR A 44 15.45 12.20 -8.44
C TYR A 44 15.95 10.87 -9.03
N GLY A 45 15.18 10.26 -9.94
CA GLY A 45 15.57 9.00 -10.59
C GLY A 45 15.46 7.77 -9.68
N GLN A 46 14.84 7.90 -8.50
CA GLN A 46 14.56 6.78 -7.59
C GLN A 46 13.09 6.35 -7.71
N LEU A 47 12.72 5.15 -7.25
CA LEU A 47 11.35 4.66 -7.42
C LEU A 47 10.42 5.32 -6.39
N GLY A 48 9.60 6.27 -6.85
CA GLY A 48 8.51 6.86 -6.08
C GLY A 48 7.26 5.99 -6.17
N VAL A 49 6.70 5.56 -5.03
CA VAL A 49 5.58 4.61 -4.99
C VAL A 49 4.36 5.24 -4.35
N VAL A 50 3.24 5.30 -5.07
CA VAL A 50 1.95 5.71 -4.51
C VAL A 50 1.26 4.54 -3.79
N SER A 51 0.47 4.83 -2.75
CA SER A 51 -0.41 3.86 -2.13
C SER A 51 -1.74 3.78 -2.89
N GLY A 52 -2.03 2.63 -3.50
CA GLY A 52 -3.29 2.40 -4.23
C GLY A 52 -4.44 1.94 -3.33
N THR A 53 -4.16 1.65 -2.05
CA THR A 53 -5.15 1.12 -1.11
C THR A 53 -6.06 2.22 -0.58
N GLY A 54 -7.38 2.06 -0.76
CA GLY A 54 -8.38 3.02 -0.28
C GLY A 54 -8.38 4.36 -1.01
N ILE A 55 -7.66 4.45 -2.11
CA ILE A 55 -7.44 5.71 -2.83
C ILE A 55 -8.72 6.25 -3.50
N ASP A 56 -9.68 5.39 -3.78
CA ASP A 56 -11.00 5.77 -4.26
C ASP A 56 -11.76 6.63 -3.23
N THR A 57 -11.67 6.30 -1.94
CA THR A 57 -12.20 7.17 -0.87
C THR A 57 -11.43 8.49 -0.77
N VAL A 58 -10.10 8.45 -0.93
CA VAL A 58 -9.26 9.66 -0.95
C VAL A 58 -9.64 10.59 -2.10
N LEU A 59 -9.79 10.07 -3.33
CA LEU A 59 -10.25 10.84 -4.48
C LEU A 59 -11.57 11.56 -4.18
N VAL A 60 -12.55 10.81 -3.70
CA VAL A 60 -13.88 11.34 -3.41
C VAL A 60 -13.86 12.38 -2.30
N ARG A 61 -13.04 12.20 -1.26
CA ARG A 61 -12.89 13.19 -0.17
C ARG A 61 -12.16 14.44 -0.64
N ARG A 62 -11.10 14.33 -1.46
CA ARG A 62 -10.44 15.50 -2.09
C ARG A 62 -11.41 16.34 -2.91
N LEU A 63 -12.28 15.71 -3.70
CA LEU A 63 -13.31 16.40 -4.46
C LEU A 63 -14.34 17.10 -3.56
N GLN A 64 -14.73 16.47 -2.45
CA GLN A 64 -15.67 17.04 -1.48
C GLN A 64 -15.04 18.16 -0.65
N ASP A 65 -13.73 18.16 -0.46
CA ASP A 65 -12.98 19.24 0.20
C ASP A 65 -12.64 20.39 -0.80
N GLY A 66 -13.21 20.35 -2.00
CA GLY A 66 -13.13 21.43 -2.99
C GLY A 66 -11.98 21.34 -3.98
N ASP A 67 -11.03 20.40 -3.80
CA ASP A 67 -9.83 20.28 -4.64
C ASP A 67 -9.20 21.67 -4.90
N PRO A 68 -8.81 22.44 -3.87
CA PRO A 68 -8.54 23.88 -3.99
C PRO A 68 -7.41 24.22 -4.97
N ALA A 69 -6.42 23.35 -5.11
CA ALA A 69 -5.34 23.50 -6.09
C ALA A 69 -5.69 22.94 -7.48
N GLY A 70 -6.85 22.31 -7.65
CA GLY A 70 -7.33 21.79 -8.94
C GLY A 70 -6.59 20.54 -9.45
N HIS A 71 -5.70 19.95 -8.65
CA HIS A 71 -4.88 18.83 -9.11
C HIS A 71 -5.72 17.60 -9.51
N THR A 72 -6.72 17.27 -8.68
CA THR A 72 -7.59 16.11 -8.93
C THR A 72 -8.42 16.31 -10.20
N ARG A 73 -8.99 17.50 -10.38
CA ARG A 73 -9.79 17.85 -11.58
C ARG A 73 -8.94 17.83 -12.83
N ARG A 74 -7.74 18.44 -12.79
CA ARG A 74 -6.77 18.42 -13.91
C ARG A 74 -6.42 16.98 -14.31
N ALA A 75 -6.14 16.09 -13.36
CA ALA A 75 -5.88 14.70 -13.70
C ALA A 75 -7.10 13.99 -14.29
N LEU A 76 -8.32 14.29 -13.80
CA LEU A 76 -9.56 13.74 -14.36
C LEU A 76 -9.86 14.24 -15.78
N GLU A 77 -9.39 15.43 -16.17
CA GLU A 77 -9.46 15.92 -17.55
C GLU A 77 -8.64 15.06 -18.53
N HIS A 78 -7.57 14.39 -18.03
CA HIS A 78 -6.73 13.47 -18.81
C HIS A 78 -7.18 12.00 -18.68
N PHE A 79 -8.21 11.72 -17.88
CA PHE A 79 -8.70 10.36 -17.71
C PHE A 79 -9.34 9.85 -19.02
N PRO A 80 -8.95 8.65 -19.51
CA PRO A 80 -9.39 8.17 -20.83
C PRO A 80 -10.89 8.00 -21.01
N PHE A 81 -11.64 7.94 -19.91
CA PHE A 81 -13.10 7.74 -19.93
C PHE A 81 -13.83 8.99 -19.44
N PRO A 82 -14.05 10.00 -20.32
CA PRO A 82 -14.54 11.33 -19.93
C PRO A 82 -15.93 11.31 -19.29
N GLU A 83 -16.81 10.38 -19.68
CA GLU A 83 -18.14 10.28 -19.08
C GLU A 83 -18.08 9.80 -17.62
N VAL A 84 -17.11 8.93 -17.28
CA VAL A 84 -16.84 8.56 -15.90
C VAL A 84 -16.35 9.78 -15.11
N ALA A 85 -15.38 10.52 -15.63
CA ALA A 85 -14.86 11.73 -14.98
C ALA A 85 -15.96 12.76 -14.72
N LYS A 86 -16.83 13.04 -15.70
CA LYS A 86 -17.99 13.95 -15.57
C LYS A 86 -18.94 13.48 -14.45
N GLU A 87 -19.29 12.20 -14.43
CA GLU A 87 -20.18 11.64 -13.39
C GLU A 87 -19.56 11.75 -12.00
N LEU A 88 -18.26 11.49 -11.85
CA LEU A 88 -17.55 11.63 -10.57
C LEU A 88 -17.54 13.08 -10.08
N LEU A 89 -17.24 14.02 -10.97
CA LEU A 89 -17.29 15.46 -10.65
C LEU A 89 -18.71 15.90 -10.27
N ARG A 90 -19.71 15.54 -11.06
CA ARG A 90 -21.12 15.87 -10.78
C ARG A 90 -21.55 15.35 -9.40
N ARG A 91 -21.12 14.14 -9.03
CA ARG A 91 -21.54 13.48 -7.80
C ARG A 91 -20.82 13.99 -6.58
N TYR A 92 -19.51 14.19 -6.66
CA TYR A 92 -18.67 14.38 -5.50
C TYR A 92 -17.99 15.74 -5.41
N PHE A 93 -17.80 16.45 -6.49
CA PHE A 93 -17.12 17.74 -6.43
C PHE A 93 -18.01 18.80 -5.75
N ARG A 94 -17.41 19.52 -4.80
CA ARG A 94 -18.02 20.63 -4.07
C ARG A 94 -17.10 21.84 -4.20
N PRO A 95 -17.42 22.84 -5.04
CA PRO A 95 -16.54 24.00 -5.29
C PRO A 95 -16.13 24.74 -4.01
N ASP A 96 -17.07 24.89 -3.08
CA ASP A 96 -16.87 25.61 -1.82
C ASP A 96 -16.36 24.69 -0.70
N GLY A 97 -16.03 23.44 -1.01
CA GLY A 97 -15.68 22.44 -0.05
C GLY A 97 -16.89 21.85 0.71
N ARG A 98 -16.63 20.90 1.55
CA ARG A 98 -17.61 20.30 2.46
C ARG A 98 -17.80 21.24 3.66
N PRO A 99 -19.04 21.53 4.08
CA PRO A 99 -19.27 22.31 5.30
C PRO A 99 -18.64 21.67 6.53
N ASP A 100 -18.11 22.49 7.44
CA ASP A 100 -17.50 22.01 8.67
C ASP A 100 -18.43 21.11 9.48
N GLY A 101 -17.88 20.06 10.08
CA GLY A 101 -18.61 19.08 10.87
C GLY A 101 -19.57 18.17 10.08
N LYS A 102 -19.73 18.34 8.78
CA LYS A 102 -20.52 17.43 7.94
C LYS A 102 -19.73 16.16 7.59
N ALA A 103 -20.44 15.03 7.61
CA ALA A 103 -19.88 13.75 7.16
C ALA A 103 -19.55 13.78 5.66
N TYR A 104 -18.50 13.08 5.26
CA TYR A 104 -18.24 12.81 3.84
C TYR A 104 -19.35 11.94 3.23
N ALA A 105 -19.78 12.27 2.03
CA ALA A 105 -20.54 11.35 1.20
C ALA A 105 -19.69 10.12 0.87
N ARG A 106 -20.25 8.93 1.07
CA ARG A 106 -19.53 7.66 0.98
C ARG A 106 -19.42 7.17 -0.47
N VAL A 107 -18.30 6.53 -0.77
CA VAL A 107 -18.23 5.60 -1.91
C VAL A 107 -19.00 4.33 -1.52
N PRO A 108 -19.88 3.77 -2.38
CA PRO A 108 -20.56 2.53 -2.07
C PRO A 108 -19.58 1.43 -1.69
N MET A 109 -19.83 0.75 -0.56
CA MET A 109 -19.09 -0.45 -0.23
C MET A 109 -19.40 -1.56 -1.23
N ALA A 110 -18.44 -2.43 -1.50
CA ALA A 110 -18.68 -3.63 -2.29
C ALA A 110 -19.67 -4.54 -1.54
N THR A 111 -20.84 -4.78 -2.14
CA THR A 111 -21.85 -5.74 -1.68
C THR A 111 -21.80 -7.05 -2.47
N HIS A 112 -21.04 -7.05 -3.56
CA HIS A 112 -20.75 -8.19 -4.42
C HIS A 112 -19.24 -8.22 -4.70
N VAL A 113 -18.73 -9.36 -5.09
CA VAL A 113 -17.28 -9.54 -5.35
C VAL A 113 -16.73 -8.63 -6.44
N ASP A 114 -17.52 -8.32 -7.45
CA ASP A 114 -17.11 -7.39 -8.52
C ASP A 114 -17.39 -5.92 -8.18
N GLY A 115 -18.05 -5.64 -7.06
CA GLY A 115 -18.50 -4.31 -6.70
C GLY A 115 -19.62 -3.79 -7.63
N SER A 116 -20.14 -2.58 -7.33
CA SER A 116 -21.05 -1.90 -8.23
C SER A 116 -20.29 -1.22 -9.40
N PRO A 117 -20.94 -0.95 -10.54
CA PRO A 117 -20.30 -0.19 -11.64
C PRO A 117 -19.68 1.13 -11.16
N LEU A 118 -20.38 1.87 -10.29
CA LEU A 118 -19.83 3.09 -9.70
C LEU A 118 -18.58 2.84 -8.87
N LYS A 119 -18.56 1.76 -8.04
CA LYS A 119 -17.39 1.43 -7.22
C LYS A 119 -16.17 1.12 -8.10
N ARG A 120 -16.36 0.33 -9.16
CA ARG A 120 -15.28 0.02 -10.12
C ARG A 120 -14.78 1.28 -10.80
N ALA A 121 -15.68 2.10 -11.33
CA ALA A 121 -15.35 3.36 -12.03
C ALA A 121 -14.55 4.32 -11.12
N VAL A 122 -15.00 4.54 -9.87
CA VAL A 122 -14.28 5.39 -8.90
C VAL A 122 -12.90 4.83 -8.61
N THR A 123 -12.77 3.49 -8.45
CA THR A 123 -11.49 2.84 -8.13
C THR A 123 -10.50 2.96 -9.29
N VAL A 124 -10.95 2.74 -10.53
CA VAL A 124 -10.11 2.93 -11.73
C VAL A 124 -9.66 4.40 -11.85
N ALA A 125 -10.59 5.35 -11.76
CA ALA A 125 -10.27 6.78 -11.87
C ALA A 125 -9.32 7.25 -10.75
N ALA A 126 -9.50 6.77 -9.52
CA ALA A 126 -8.67 7.18 -8.39
C ALA A 126 -7.21 6.72 -8.53
N ASN A 127 -6.99 5.48 -8.96
CA ASN A 127 -5.64 4.96 -9.17
C ASN A 127 -4.98 5.61 -10.40
N PHE A 128 -5.76 5.92 -11.44
CA PHE A 128 -5.28 6.73 -12.55
C PHE A 128 -4.81 8.10 -12.08
N VAL A 129 -5.65 8.84 -11.36
CA VAL A 129 -5.35 10.20 -10.88
C VAL A 129 -4.08 10.23 -10.05
N GLU A 130 -3.92 9.29 -9.11
CA GLU A 130 -2.77 9.29 -8.22
C GLU A 130 -1.46 9.01 -8.97
N VAL A 131 -1.46 8.04 -9.89
CA VAL A 131 -0.29 7.71 -10.71
C VAL A 131 -0.02 8.81 -11.74
N PHE A 132 -1.05 9.35 -12.40
CA PHE A 132 -0.91 10.44 -13.36
C PHE A 132 -0.20 11.65 -12.74
N LEU A 133 -0.67 12.11 -11.59
CA LEU A 133 -0.06 13.22 -10.87
C LEU A 133 1.36 12.90 -10.38
N ALA A 134 1.61 11.65 -10.00
CA ALA A 134 2.95 11.22 -9.59
C ALA A 134 3.94 11.23 -10.76
N LYS A 135 3.48 11.07 -12.00
CA LYS A 135 4.34 11.06 -13.23
C LYS A 135 4.47 12.43 -13.90
N GLU A 136 3.81 13.48 -13.40
CA GLU A 136 3.90 14.81 -14.04
C GLU A 136 5.28 15.46 -13.88
N GLY A 137 5.83 15.96 -14.99
CA GLY A 137 7.00 16.86 -14.99
C GLY A 137 8.37 16.19 -14.91
N HIS A 138 8.43 14.85 -15.00
CA HIS A 138 9.68 14.09 -15.01
C HIS A 138 9.52 12.75 -15.74
N ASP A 139 10.66 12.10 -16.05
CA ASP A 139 10.73 10.77 -16.67
C ASP A 139 11.15 9.67 -15.68
N GLY A 140 11.23 9.98 -14.38
CA GLY A 140 11.62 9.03 -13.35
C GLY A 140 10.57 7.95 -13.08
N PRO A 141 10.96 6.80 -12.50
CA PRO A 141 10.07 5.65 -12.31
C PRO A 141 9.05 5.88 -11.21
N VAL A 142 7.79 5.51 -11.50
CA VAL A 142 6.67 5.56 -10.55
C VAL A 142 6.07 4.18 -10.36
N GLY A 143 5.88 3.79 -9.11
CA GLY A 143 5.22 2.55 -8.74
C GLY A 143 3.89 2.77 -8.01
N ILE A 144 3.14 1.69 -7.88
CA ILE A 144 1.95 1.62 -7.04
C ILE A 144 2.04 0.42 -6.09
N ASN A 145 1.72 0.63 -4.81
CA ASN A 145 1.66 -0.44 -3.82
C ASN A 145 0.21 -0.81 -3.49
N LEU A 146 -0.09 -2.11 -3.56
CA LEU A 146 -1.39 -2.69 -3.23
C LEU A 146 -1.23 -3.79 -2.17
N LEU A 147 -2.34 -4.17 -1.53
CA LEU A 147 -2.38 -5.24 -0.56
C LEU A 147 -3.13 -6.46 -1.10
N THR A 148 -2.51 -7.63 -1.05
CA THR A 148 -3.14 -8.90 -1.46
C THR A 148 -4.41 -9.17 -0.66
N LYS A 149 -4.47 -8.79 0.62
CA LYS A 149 -5.64 -8.99 1.49
C LYS A 149 -6.84 -8.09 1.17
N ILE A 150 -6.64 -7.01 0.42
CA ILE A 150 -7.73 -6.14 -0.06
C ILE A 150 -8.07 -6.56 -1.50
N GLN A 151 -8.67 -7.72 -1.66
CA GLN A 151 -8.79 -8.42 -2.94
C GLN A 151 -9.76 -7.75 -3.92
N LEU A 152 -10.92 -7.32 -3.45
CA LEU A 152 -12.02 -6.88 -4.32
C LEU A 152 -11.67 -5.69 -5.23
N PRO A 153 -10.93 -4.64 -4.80
CA PRO A 153 -10.60 -3.53 -5.68
C PRO A 153 -9.33 -3.75 -6.51
N ASN A 154 -8.58 -4.85 -6.32
CA ASN A 154 -7.24 -4.98 -6.89
C ASN A 154 -7.22 -4.89 -8.42
N LEU A 155 -8.13 -5.58 -9.12
CA LEU A 155 -8.17 -5.52 -10.59
C LEU A 155 -8.47 -4.11 -11.11
N ALA A 156 -9.41 -3.40 -10.48
CA ALA A 156 -9.75 -2.02 -10.85
C ALA A 156 -8.59 -1.05 -10.52
N SER A 157 -7.90 -1.28 -9.40
CA SER A 157 -6.73 -0.47 -9.01
C SER A 157 -5.57 -0.67 -9.98
N LEU A 158 -5.27 -1.91 -10.37
CA LEU A 158 -4.25 -2.23 -11.37
C LEU A 158 -4.57 -1.57 -12.70
N TYR A 159 -5.81 -1.72 -13.19
CA TYR A 159 -6.21 -1.14 -14.47
C TYR A 159 -6.10 0.38 -14.48
N GLY A 160 -6.58 1.05 -13.42
CA GLY A 160 -6.44 2.50 -13.29
C GLY A 160 -4.99 2.99 -13.30
N ALA A 161 -4.11 2.31 -12.58
CA ALA A 161 -2.68 2.61 -12.56
C ALA A 161 -2.02 2.38 -13.93
N MET A 162 -2.39 1.30 -14.64
CA MET A 162 -1.88 0.98 -15.97
C MET A 162 -2.34 1.99 -17.03
N LEU A 163 -3.56 2.51 -16.95
CA LEU A 163 -4.04 3.62 -17.80
C LEU A 163 -3.17 4.87 -17.65
N ALA A 164 -2.61 5.12 -16.47
CA ALA A 164 -1.64 6.20 -16.21
C ALA A 164 -0.19 5.77 -16.49
N LYS A 165 0.05 4.60 -17.08
CA LYS A 165 1.37 4.06 -17.45
C LYS A 165 2.31 3.94 -16.26
N VAL A 166 1.84 3.36 -15.16
CA VAL A 166 2.67 3.03 -13.98
C VAL A 166 3.81 2.10 -14.40
N ASP A 167 5.02 2.31 -13.85
CA ASP A 167 6.20 1.54 -14.22
C ASP A 167 6.35 0.27 -13.37
N TYR A 168 5.92 0.31 -12.09
CA TYR A 168 6.06 -0.79 -11.15
C TYR A 168 4.78 -1.03 -10.36
N VAL A 169 4.47 -2.31 -10.12
CA VAL A 169 3.44 -2.74 -9.17
C VAL A 169 4.11 -3.50 -8.03
N LEU A 170 3.94 -3.03 -6.80
CA LEU A 170 4.40 -3.68 -5.58
C LEU A 170 3.19 -4.25 -4.84
N MET A 171 3.28 -5.50 -4.35
CA MET A 171 2.17 -6.10 -3.62
C MET A 171 2.65 -7.03 -2.52
N GLY A 172 2.14 -6.82 -1.30
CA GLY A 172 2.44 -7.61 -0.11
C GLY A 172 1.17 -7.99 0.67
N ALA A 173 1.35 -8.36 1.94
CA ALA A 173 0.30 -8.84 2.84
C ALA A 173 -0.51 -10.01 2.26
N GLY A 174 0.19 -11.06 1.81
CA GLY A 174 -0.34 -12.27 1.20
C GLY A 174 0.54 -12.79 0.07
N ILE A 175 0.04 -13.74 -0.73
CA ILE A 175 0.79 -14.37 -1.83
C ILE A 175 0.10 -14.03 -3.17
N PRO A 176 0.56 -12.99 -3.90
CA PRO A 176 -0.12 -12.45 -5.07
C PRO A 176 0.19 -13.22 -6.37
N ARG A 177 -0.09 -14.52 -6.41
CA ARG A 177 0.28 -15.41 -7.53
C ARG A 177 -0.42 -15.11 -8.86
N GLU A 178 -1.63 -14.56 -8.82
CA GLU A 178 -2.46 -14.33 -10.00
C GLU A 178 -2.26 -12.93 -10.61
N ILE A 179 -1.53 -12.06 -9.89
CA ILE A 179 -1.33 -10.68 -10.32
C ILE A 179 -0.54 -10.56 -11.63
N PRO A 180 0.55 -11.31 -11.87
CA PRO A 180 1.25 -11.21 -13.15
C PRO A 180 0.33 -11.44 -14.35
N GLN A 181 -0.49 -12.51 -14.33
CA GLN A 181 -1.46 -12.77 -15.39
C GLN A 181 -2.53 -11.69 -15.49
N ALA A 182 -2.98 -11.15 -14.36
CA ALA A 182 -3.93 -10.02 -14.39
C ALA A 182 -3.33 -8.81 -15.10
N LEU A 183 -2.04 -8.49 -14.86
CA LEU A 183 -1.33 -7.42 -15.56
C LEU A 183 -1.22 -7.69 -17.06
N ASP A 184 -0.85 -8.92 -17.45
CA ASP A 184 -0.76 -9.32 -18.87
C ASP A 184 -2.12 -9.17 -19.55
N THR A 185 -3.19 -9.63 -18.90
CA THR A 185 -4.57 -9.59 -19.44
C THR A 185 -5.07 -8.14 -19.56
N LEU A 186 -4.92 -7.34 -18.49
CA LEU A 186 -5.36 -5.94 -18.48
C LEU A 186 -4.55 -5.06 -19.43
N SER A 187 -3.28 -5.40 -19.72
CA SER A 187 -2.47 -4.66 -20.70
C SER A 187 -3.06 -4.73 -22.11
N GLN A 188 -3.82 -5.78 -22.41
CA GLN A 188 -4.51 -5.98 -23.69
C GLN A 188 -6.00 -5.57 -23.62
N HIS A 189 -6.44 -4.90 -22.57
CA HIS A 189 -7.83 -4.53 -22.30
C HIS A 189 -8.80 -5.73 -22.32
N LEU A 190 -8.29 -6.92 -21.97
CA LEU A 190 -9.10 -8.12 -21.86
C LEU A 190 -9.68 -8.27 -20.46
N LYS A 191 -10.79 -9.01 -20.36
CA LYS A 191 -11.43 -9.35 -19.10
C LYS A 191 -10.48 -10.15 -18.20
N ALA A 192 -10.09 -9.57 -17.06
CA ALA A 192 -9.27 -10.22 -16.04
C ALA A 192 -10.14 -10.81 -14.92
N SER A 193 -9.63 -11.87 -14.29
CA SER A 193 -10.25 -12.50 -13.13
C SER A 193 -9.21 -12.87 -12.09
N MET A 194 -9.61 -12.88 -10.82
CA MET A 194 -8.75 -13.23 -9.68
C MET A 194 -9.57 -13.95 -8.63
N LYS A 195 -8.97 -14.97 -7.99
CA LYS A 195 -9.59 -15.67 -6.88
C LYS A 195 -9.71 -14.78 -5.65
N VAL A 196 -10.83 -14.88 -4.96
CA VAL A 196 -11.11 -14.22 -3.67
C VAL A 196 -11.09 -15.28 -2.56
N ASP A 197 -10.39 -14.98 -1.46
CA ASP A 197 -10.40 -15.82 -0.28
C ASP A 197 -11.83 -15.88 0.30
N LEU A 198 -12.27 -17.06 0.67
CA LEU A 198 -13.61 -17.31 1.17
C LEU A 198 -13.56 -18.15 2.45
N VAL A 199 -14.16 -17.67 3.52
CA VAL A 199 -14.42 -18.48 4.71
C VAL A 199 -15.64 -19.35 4.46
N GLY A 200 -15.45 -20.67 4.45
CA GLY A 200 -16.44 -21.65 4.02
C GLY A 200 -16.21 -22.16 2.61
N LYS A 201 -17.24 -22.64 1.95
CA LYS A 201 -17.19 -23.25 0.61
C LYS A 201 -18.41 -22.86 -0.21
N LEU A 202 -18.25 -22.84 -1.52
CA LEU A 202 -19.33 -22.73 -2.50
C LEU A 202 -19.38 -24.01 -3.33
N ASP A 203 -20.58 -24.47 -3.62
CA ASP A 203 -20.80 -25.63 -4.51
C ASP A 203 -20.39 -25.31 -5.95
N SER A 204 -20.43 -24.03 -6.33
CA SER A 204 -20.06 -23.55 -7.67
C SER A 204 -18.55 -23.45 -7.94
N GLY A 205 -17.70 -23.80 -6.96
CA GLY A 205 -16.24 -23.70 -7.08
C GLY A 205 -15.66 -22.46 -6.42
N PRO A 206 -14.43 -22.03 -6.81
CA PRO A 206 -13.77 -20.89 -6.17
C PRO A 206 -14.51 -19.59 -6.41
N LEU A 207 -14.51 -18.71 -5.39
CA LEU A 207 -15.07 -17.37 -5.53
C LEU A 207 -14.09 -16.53 -6.38
N MET A 208 -14.60 -15.92 -7.45
CA MET A 208 -13.82 -15.11 -8.38
C MET A 208 -14.34 -13.67 -8.41
N THR A 209 -13.43 -12.69 -8.45
CA THR A 209 -13.74 -11.32 -8.86
C THR A 209 -13.28 -11.09 -10.29
N THR A 210 -13.97 -10.22 -11.02
CA THR A 210 -13.69 -9.92 -12.42
C THR A 210 -13.67 -8.42 -12.69
N LEU A 211 -12.91 -8.03 -13.70
CA LEU A 211 -12.96 -6.69 -14.29
C LEU A 211 -12.93 -6.83 -15.80
N ASP A 212 -13.89 -6.21 -16.46
CA ASP A 212 -13.95 -6.17 -17.91
C ASP A 212 -13.76 -4.74 -18.42
N PRO A 213 -12.59 -4.39 -19.01
CA PRO A 213 -12.35 -3.08 -19.59
C PRO A 213 -13.32 -2.67 -20.69
N ALA A 214 -14.03 -3.61 -21.29
CA ALA A 214 -15.07 -3.33 -22.28
C ALA A 214 -16.23 -2.48 -21.70
N GLU A 215 -16.42 -2.46 -20.38
CA GLU A 215 -17.37 -1.56 -19.72
C GLU A 215 -17.15 -0.07 -20.07
N TRP A 216 -15.92 0.30 -20.44
CA TRP A 216 -15.51 1.68 -20.76
C TRP A 216 -14.88 1.81 -22.15
N ASP A 217 -15.10 0.87 -23.05
CA ASP A 217 -14.47 0.83 -24.39
C ASP A 217 -12.93 0.89 -24.33
N GLY A 218 -12.35 0.18 -23.35
CA GLY A 218 -10.90 0.17 -23.12
C GLY A 218 -10.08 -0.23 -24.35
N ALA A 219 -10.58 -1.14 -25.16
CA ALA A 219 -9.90 -1.62 -26.37
C ALA A 219 -9.60 -0.50 -27.40
N SER A 220 -10.34 0.60 -27.37
CA SER A 220 -10.10 1.76 -28.25
C SER A 220 -8.79 2.48 -27.96
N LEU A 221 -8.19 2.28 -26.77
CA LEU A 221 -6.97 2.97 -26.31
C LEU A 221 -5.67 2.34 -26.83
N GLY A 222 -5.74 1.15 -27.47
CA GLY A 222 -4.54 0.36 -27.82
C GLY A 222 -3.88 -0.28 -26.59
N ALA A 223 -2.96 -1.21 -26.80
CA ALA A 223 -2.32 -1.96 -25.72
C ALA A 223 -1.59 -1.03 -24.72
N LEU A 224 -1.72 -1.33 -23.42
CA LEU A 224 -1.04 -0.60 -22.35
C LEU A 224 0.36 -1.20 -22.07
N PRO A 225 1.34 -0.37 -21.70
CA PRO A 225 2.59 -0.88 -21.15
C PRO A 225 2.30 -1.76 -19.93
N ARG A 226 2.86 -2.98 -19.90
CA ARG A 226 2.78 -3.84 -18.74
C ARG A 226 3.82 -3.37 -17.70
N PRO A 227 3.41 -3.04 -16.47
CA PRO A 227 4.34 -2.65 -15.42
C PRO A 227 5.18 -3.84 -14.93
N ALA A 228 6.39 -3.57 -14.45
CA ALA A 228 7.18 -4.54 -13.71
C ALA A 228 6.47 -4.91 -12.38
N PHE A 229 6.49 -6.20 -12.02
CA PHE A 229 5.86 -6.69 -10.81
C PHE A 229 6.88 -7.11 -9.76
N LEU A 230 6.79 -6.51 -8.58
CA LEU A 230 7.65 -6.74 -7.42
C LEU A 230 6.82 -7.25 -6.23
N PRO A 231 6.62 -8.58 -6.07
CA PRO A 231 6.03 -9.12 -4.86
C PRO A 231 6.87 -8.78 -3.62
N ILE A 232 6.18 -8.40 -2.53
CA ILE A 232 6.83 -8.21 -1.22
C ILE A 232 6.76 -9.54 -0.49
N ILE A 233 7.92 -10.08 -0.15
CA ILE A 233 8.09 -11.40 0.46
C ILE A 233 8.93 -11.31 1.73
N SER A 234 8.78 -12.28 2.64
CA SER A 234 9.57 -12.35 3.87
C SER A 234 10.68 -13.42 3.83
N THR A 235 10.80 -14.20 2.73
CA THR A 235 11.75 -15.31 2.64
C THR A 235 12.12 -15.67 1.21
N HIS A 236 13.34 -16.19 1.01
CA HIS A 236 13.75 -16.78 -0.26
C HIS A 236 12.88 -17.98 -0.69
N ALA A 237 12.40 -18.77 0.28
CA ALA A 237 11.51 -19.91 0.00
C ALA A 237 10.20 -19.46 -0.64
N LEU A 238 9.61 -18.35 -0.15
CA LEU A 238 8.41 -17.76 -0.77
C LEU A 238 8.73 -17.21 -2.15
N GLY A 239 9.88 -16.57 -2.35
CA GLY A 239 10.36 -16.11 -3.66
C GLY A 239 10.45 -17.26 -4.67
N ASN A 240 11.04 -18.39 -4.28
CA ASN A 240 11.11 -19.58 -5.13
C ASN A 240 9.71 -20.14 -5.47
N VAL A 241 8.79 -20.17 -4.51
CA VAL A 241 7.39 -20.57 -4.77
C VAL A 241 6.72 -19.61 -5.75
N MET A 242 6.94 -18.30 -5.59
CA MET A 242 6.39 -17.30 -6.51
C MET A 242 6.92 -17.49 -7.93
N LEU A 243 8.22 -17.63 -8.14
CA LEU A 243 8.82 -17.85 -9.46
C LEU A 243 8.33 -19.13 -10.14
N LYS A 244 8.04 -20.19 -9.36
CA LYS A 244 7.57 -21.48 -9.91
C LYS A 244 6.07 -21.54 -10.14
N ARG A 245 5.27 -20.75 -9.43
CA ARG A 245 3.80 -20.93 -9.38
C ARG A 245 3.00 -19.68 -9.72
N ALA A 246 3.63 -18.54 -9.92
CA ALA A 246 2.95 -17.37 -10.43
C ALA A 246 2.55 -17.61 -11.90
N THR A 247 1.45 -17.00 -12.30
CA THR A 247 0.87 -17.15 -13.63
C THR A 247 1.33 -16.03 -14.58
N GLY A 248 2.65 -15.77 -14.66
CA GLY A 248 3.26 -14.71 -15.48
C GLY A 248 4.60 -14.27 -14.94
N SER A 249 5.17 -13.18 -15.48
CA SER A 249 6.51 -12.70 -15.12
C SER A 249 6.56 -11.98 -13.80
N ILE A 250 7.67 -12.18 -13.09
CA ILE A 250 8.07 -11.45 -11.88
C ILE A 250 9.43 -10.83 -12.17
N GLU A 251 9.53 -9.51 -12.08
CA GLU A 251 10.72 -8.77 -12.47
C GLU A 251 11.69 -8.55 -11.30
N GLY A 252 11.27 -8.84 -10.07
CA GLY A 252 12.12 -8.77 -8.87
C GLY A 252 11.30 -8.98 -7.60
N PHE A 253 11.95 -8.80 -6.45
CA PHE A 253 11.31 -8.94 -5.13
C PHE A 253 11.66 -7.76 -4.21
N VAL A 254 10.71 -7.39 -3.36
CA VAL A 254 11.03 -6.67 -2.12
C VAL A 254 11.04 -7.67 -0.99
N VAL A 255 12.13 -7.73 -0.23
CA VAL A 255 12.31 -8.64 0.90
C VAL A 255 12.12 -7.87 2.19
N GLU A 256 11.01 -8.15 2.90
CA GLU A 256 10.60 -7.38 4.06
C GLU A 256 10.98 -8.08 5.37
N TYR A 257 11.74 -7.36 6.21
CA TYR A 257 12.07 -7.77 7.58
C TYR A 257 10.96 -7.39 8.56
N PRO A 258 10.83 -8.10 9.71
CA PRO A 258 9.78 -7.85 10.71
C PRO A 258 9.79 -6.45 11.34
N ILE A 259 10.87 -5.69 11.21
CA ILE A 259 11.00 -4.30 11.69
C ILE A 259 10.42 -3.26 10.74
N ALA A 260 9.90 -3.67 9.58
CA ALA A 260 9.18 -2.79 8.65
C ALA A 260 7.84 -2.32 9.25
N GLY A 261 7.37 -1.16 8.82
CA GLY A 261 6.06 -0.60 9.23
C GLY A 261 4.87 -1.29 8.55
N GLY A 262 3.68 -1.09 9.10
CA GLY A 262 2.45 -1.65 8.57
C GLY A 262 2.19 -3.09 9.02
N HIS A 263 1.67 -3.91 8.11
CA HIS A 263 1.45 -5.33 8.37
C HIS A 263 2.75 -6.12 8.23
N ASN A 264 3.06 -6.95 9.22
CA ASN A 264 4.19 -7.85 9.16
C ASN A 264 3.74 -9.30 8.92
N ALA A 265 4.60 -10.10 8.28
CA ALA A 265 4.43 -11.54 8.28
C ALA A 265 4.46 -12.06 9.73
N PRO A 266 3.59 -13.01 10.14
CA PRO A 266 3.69 -13.61 11.47
C PRO A 266 4.96 -14.45 11.60
N PRO A 267 5.51 -14.61 12.83
CA PRO A 267 6.67 -15.45 13.07
C PRO A 267 6.49 -16.88 12.58
N ARG A 268 7.53 -17.46 12.00
CA ARG A 268 7.51 -18.84 11.52
C ARG A 268 7.73 -19.86 12.64
N GLY A 269 6.88 -20.89 12.68
CA GLY A 269 7.01 -21.98 13.65
C GLY A 269 6.15 -21.86 14.90
N GLY A 270 5.17 -20.96 14.91
CA GLY A 270 4.28 -20.72 16.05
C GLY A 270 4.87 -19.65 16.97
N GLY A 271 4.24 -18.48 17.01
CA GLY A 271 4.78 -17.34 17.74
C GLY A 271 4.46 -17.38 19.22
N SER A 272 5.48 -17.17 20.06
CA SER A 272 5.27 -16.64 21.41
C SER A 272 5.07 -15.11 21.33
N LEU A 273 4.42 -14.57 22.34
CA LEU A 273 4.34 -13.14 22.56
C LEU A 273 5.31 -12.74 23.68
N ASP A 274 5.90 -11.57 23.57
CA ASP A 274 6.69 -10.96 24.64
C ASP A 274 5.79 -10.41 25.75
N GLU A 275 6.37 -9.78 26.77
CA GLU A 275 5.66 -9.19 27.91
C GLU A 275 4.72 -8.03 27.48
N ARG A 276 4.97 -7.41 26.32
CA ARG A 276 4.13 -6.36 25.73
C ARG A 276 3.05 -6.90 24.78
N GLY A 277 2.99 -8.22 24.59
CA GLY A 277 2.07 -8.86 23.65
C GLY A 277 2.51 -8.78 22.17
N GLN A 278 3.78 -8.49 21.91
CA GLN A 278 4.33 -8.44 20.56
C GLN A 278 4.80 -9.82 20.10
N PRO A 279 4.66 -10.16 18.81
CA PRO A 279 5.21 -11.40 18.27
C PRO A 279 6.73 -11.45 18.42
N VAL A 280 7.27 -12.58 18.89
CA VAL A 280 8.71 -12.82 18.98
C VAL A 280 9.19 -13.48 17.69
N TYR A 281 10.07 -12.81 16.97
CA TYR A 281 10.73 -13.33 15.77
C TYR A 281 12.05 -13.99 16.14
N GLY A 282 12.44 -15.04 15.40
CA GLY A 282 13.64 -15.83 15.66
C GLY A 282 14.44 -16.11 14.39
N GLU A 283 15.47 -16.97 14.49
CA GLU A 283 16.36 -17.32 13.38
C GLU A 283 15.63 -17.79 12.10
N ARG A 284 14.46 -18.41 12.25
CA ARG A 284 13.64 -18.85 11.10
C ARG A 284 13.05 -17.68 10.30
N ASP A 285 12.99 -16.50 10.90
CA ASP A 285 12.45 -15.28 10.27
C ASP A 285 13.55 -14.46 9.60
N GLU A 286 14.81 -14.84 9.79
CA GLU A 286 15.93 -14.25 9.09
C GLU A 286 15.92 -14.63 7.60
N VAL A 287 16.37 -13.71 6.77
CA VAL A 287 16.41 -13.89 5.32
C VAL A 287 17.80 -14.40 4.93
N ASP A 288 17.84 -15.55 4.26
CA ASP A 288 19.05 -16.05 3.62
C ASP A 288 19.29 -15.27 2.31
N LEU A 289 20.22 -14.31 2.36
CA LEU A 289 20.55 -13.44 1.23
C LEU A 289 21.33 -14.16 0.12
N GLU A 290 22.06 -15.22 0.45
CA GLU A 290 22.74 -16.05 -0.55
C GLU A 290 21.71 -16.83 -1.37
N ALA A 291 20.73 -17.45 -0.68
CA ALA A 291 19.61 -18.10 -1.36
C ALA A 291 18.73 -17.12 -2.14
N MET A 292 18.59 -15.86 -1.68
CA MET A 292 17.92 -14.81 -2.46
C MET A 292 18.67 -14.49 -3.76
N ARG A 293 19.99 -14.32 -3.71
CA ARG A 293 20.83 -14.11 -4.92
C ARG A 293 20.71 -15.28 -5.91
N ALA A 294 20.65 -16.50 -5.38
CA ALA A 294 20.53 -17.71 -6.19
C ALA A 294 19.19 -17.79 -6.97
N LEU A 295 18.16 -16.99 -6.63
CA LEU A 295 16.93 -16.88 -7.42
C LEU A 295 17.14 -16.20 -8.78
N GLY A 296 18.24 -15.46 -8.97
CA GLY A 296 18.66 -14.88 -10.25
C GLY A 296 17.86 -13.63 -10.69
N VAL A 297 16.97 -13.09 -9.84
CA VAL A 297 16.18 -11.87 -10.12
C VAL A 297 16.59 -10.73 -9.18
N PRO A 298 16.41 -9.47 -9.60
CA PRO A 298 16.65 -8.31 -8.75
C PRO A 298 15.87 -8.38 -7.43
N PHE A 299 16.45 -7.87 -6.33
CA PHE A 299 15.71 -7.74 -5.08
C PHE A 299 16.16 -6.52 -4.26
N TRP A 300 15.25 -5.99 -3.48
CA TRP A 300 15.45 -4.86 -2.56
C TRP A 300 15.15 -5.29 -1.14
N LEU A 301 15.93 -4.77 -0.17
CA LEU A 301 15.73 -5.07 1.25
C LEU A 301 14.88 -3.97 1.90
N ALA A 302 13.82 -4.37 2.62
CA ALA A 302 12.89 -3.48 3.31
C ALA A 302 12.86 -3.77 4.82
N GLY A 303 12.76 -2.70 5.62
CA GLY A 303 12.81 -2.78 7.08
C GLY A 303 14.24 -2.55 7.60
N GLY A 304 14.41 -1.50 8.43
CA GLY A 304 15.71 -1.13 9.02
C GLY A 304 16.77 -0.62 8.05
N SER A 305 16.42 -0.34 6.81
CA SER A 305 17.36 0.05 5.74
C SER A 305 17.55 1.58 5.63
N GLY A 306 17.20 2.33 6.68
CA GLY A 306 17.18 3.80 6.69
C GLY A 306 18.53 4.47 7.00
N SER A 307 19.67 3.95 6.52
CA SER A 307 20.95 4.64 6.63
C SER A 307 21.89 4.32 5.46
N PRO A 308 22.89 5.19 5.17
CA PRO A 308 23.88 4.96 4.08
C PRO A 308 24.63 3.64 4.25
N GLU A 309 24.97 3.26 5.49
CA GLU A 309 25.68 2.01 5.80
C GLU A 309 24.81 0.80 5.47
N ARG A 310 23.49 0.88 5.76
CA ARG A 310 22.55 -0.19 5.44
C ARG A 310 22.30 -0.31 3.94
N VAL A 311 22.25 0.81 3.23
CA VAL A 311 22.17 0.79 1.75
C VAL A 311 23.39 0.11 1.18
N ARG A 312 24.60 0.48 1.63
CA ARG A 312 25.85 -0.14 1.18
C ARG A 312 25.88 -1.63 1.51
N ALA A 313 25.55 -2.02 2.74
CA ALA A 313 25.49 -3.43 3.15
C ALA A 313 24.51 -4.24 2.30
N ALA A 314 23.37 -3.67 1.90
CA ALA A 314 22.43 -4.32 1.00
C ALA A 314 23.04 -4.54 -0.40
N LEU A 315 23.71 -3.54 -0.96
CA LEU A 315 24.41 -3.64 -2.25
C LEU A 315 25.55 -4.68 -2.19
N ASP A 316 26.35 -4.66 -1.14
CA ASP A 316 27.44 -5.63 -0.91
C ASP A 316 26.92 -7.07 -0.77
N ALA A 317 25.74 -7.23 -0.18
CA ALA A 317 25.03 -8.51 -0.10
C ALA A 317 24.40 -8.95 -1.44
N GLY A 318 24.51 -8.15 -2.50
CA GLY A 318 23.99 -8.44 -3.85
C GLY A 318 22.54 -8.06 -4.07
N ALA A 319 21.93 -7.28 -3.18
CA ALA A 319 20.65 -6.65 -3.45
C ALA A 319 20.82 -5.54 -4.50
N THR A 320 19.76 -5.22 -5.22
CA THR A 320 19.70 -4.08 -6.15
C THR A 320 19.69 -2.74 -5.39
N GLY A 321 19.14 -2.76 -4.18
CA GLY A 321 19.01 -1.60 -3.33
C GLY A 321 18.14 -1.86 -2.12
N VAL A 322 17.48 -0.82 -1.64
CA VAL A 322 16.63 -0.86 -0.44
C VAL A 322 15.25 -0.27 -0.68
N GLN A 323 14.26 -0.72 0.08
CA GLN A 323 12.98 -0.03 0.23
C GLN A 323 12.91 0.63 1.61
N VAL A 324 12.60 1.92 1.64
CA VAL A 324 12.53 2.72 2.87
C VAL A 324 11.14 3.35 2.99
N GLY A 325 10.51 3.17 4.15
CA GLY A 325 9.19 3.74 4.46
C GLY A 325 9.28 4.87 5.48
N THR A 326 9.67 4.56 6.72
CA THR A 326 9.59 5.45 7.89
C THR A 326 10.22 6.84 7.66
N ALA A 327 11.40 6.91 7.06
CA ALA A 327 12.04 8.19 6.76
C ALA A 327 11.18 9.06 5.84
N PHE A 328 10.56 8.48 4.81
CA PHE A 328 9.69 9.20 3.88
C PHE A 328 8.31 9.52 4.47
N ALA A 329 7.81 8.73 5.43
CA ALA A 329 6.49 8.95 6.03
C ALA A 329 6.36 10.30 6.71
N TYR A 330 7.44 10.83 7.24
CA TYR A 330 7.45 12.11 7.98
C TYR A 330 8.08 13.26 7.19
N SER A 331 8.41 13.06 5.91
CA SER A 331 8.87 14.14 5.02
C SER A 331 7.73 15.12 4.70
N ASP A 332 8.10 16.31 4.25
CA ASP A 332 7.14 17.39 3.97
C ASP A 332 6.11 16.98 2.90
N GLU A 333 6.52 16.19 1.89
CA GLU A 333 5.68 15.76 0.78
C GLU A 333 4.71 14.63 1.13
N SER A 334 4.93 13.92 2.24
CA SER A 334 4.05 12.82 2.64
C SER A 334 2.64 13.31 2.96
N GLY A 335 1.66 12.39 2.84
CA GLY A 335 0.26 12.72 3.09
C GLY A 335 -0.15 12.78 4.56
N LEU A 336 0.72 12.46 5.51
CA LEU A 336 0.38 12.54 6.93
C LEU A 336 -0.04 13.96 7.31
N ALA A 337 -1.05 14.08 8.17
CA ALA A 337 -1.50 15.35 8.70
C ALA A 337 -0.34 16.10 9.41
N PRO A 338 -0.19 17.41 9.17
CA PRO A 338 0.96 18.18 9.67
C PRO A 338 1.17 18.09 11.19
N ASP A 339 0.08 18.07 11.97
CA ASP A 339 0.16 17.97 13.43
C ASP A 339 0.69 16.61 13.88
N LEU A 340 0.27 15.52 13.20
CA LEU A 340 0.78 14.18 13.48
C LEU A 340 2.26 14.07 13.13
N LYS A 341 2.68 14.62 11.97
CA LYS A 341 4.12 14.66 11.61
C LYS A 341 4.94 15.39 12.67
N ARG A 342 4.54 16.59 13.06
CA ARG A 342 5.25 17.38 14.09
C ARG A 342 5.36 16.61 15.40
N SER A 343 4.25 16.02 15.88
CA SER A 343 4.25 15.28 17.14
C SER A 343 5.22 14.11 17.13
N VAL A 344 5.31 13.36 16.02
CA VAL A 344 6.24 12.24 15.91
C VAL A 344 7.69 12.71 15.74
N ILE A 345 7.94 13.77 14.97
CA ILE A 345 9.29 14.35 14.83
C ILE A 345 9.78 14.86 16.20
N ASP A 346 8.93 15.53 16.99
CA ASP A 346 9.27 15.99 18.33
C ASP A 346 9.60 14.83 19.27
N GLN A 347 8.84 13.71 19.21
CA GLN A 347 9.16 12.50 19.96
C GLN A 347 10.49 11.88 19.50
N ALA A 348 10.75 11.85 18.19
CA ALA A 348 12.00 11.31 17.64
C ALA A 348 13.21 12.14 18.07
N ILE A 349 13.12 13.47 18.08
CA ILE A 349 14.16 14.37 18.58
C ILE A 349 14.45 14.10 20.06
N LYS A 350 13.41 13.90 20.87
CA LYS A 350 13.52 13.58 22.31
C LYS A 350 13.95 12.15 22.58
N GLY A 351 13.94 11.25 21.58
CA GLY A 351 14.21 9.83 21.75
C GLY A 351 13.12 9.09 22.53
N THR A 352 11.87 9.55 22.45
CA THR A 352 10.71 9.00 23.19
C THR A 352 9.69 8.32 22.28
N THR A 353 10.03 8.10 21.02
CA THR A 353 9.19 7.33 20.08
C THR A 353 9.05 5.88 20.54
N ASP A 354 7.83 5.36 20.49
CA ASP A 354 7.54 3.96 20.79
C ASP A 354 6.67 3.37 19.67
N VAL A 355 7.05 2.18 19.19
CA VAL A 355 6.33 1.41 18.18
C VAL A 355 6.04 0.03 18.75
N LEU A 356 4.76 -0.34 18.74
CA LEU A 356 4.30 -1.66 19.18
C LEU A 356 3.93 -2.50 17.96
N THR A 357 4.44 -3.73 17.87
CA THR A 357 3.95 -4.72 16.91
C THR A 357 2.72 -5.41 17.50
N ASP A 358 1.54 -4.85 17.27
CA ASP A 358 0.30 -5.36 17.84
C ASP A 358 -0.19 -6.60 17.05
N ALA A 359 -0.21 -7.76 17.70
CA ALA A 359 -0.65 -9.03 17.11
C ALA A 359 -2.16 -9.06 16.78
N ARG A 360 -2.94 -8.12 17.31
CA ARG A 360 -4.40 -8.11 17.23
C ARG A 360 -4.99 -6.92 16.48
N ALA A 361 -4.28 -5.79 16.36
CA ALA A 361 -4.84 -4.56 15.83
C ALA A 361 -5.50 -4.74 14.45
N SER A 362 -4.88 -5.46 13.54
CA SER A 362 -5.44 -5.66 12.21
C SER A 362 -6.54 -6.71 12.17
N PRO A 363 -7.71 -6.40 11.59
CA PRO A 363 -8.76 -7.39 11.37
C PRO A 363 -8.39 -8.50 10.38
N THR A 364 -7.27 -8.36 9.65
CA THR A 364 -6.75 -9.39 8.73
C THR A 364 -6.05 -10.54 9.45
N GLY A 365 -5.79 -10.42 10.77
CA GLY A 365 -5.05 -11.39 11.56
C GLY A 365 -3.51 -11.29 11.44
N TYR A 366 -3.00 -10.37 10.63
CA TYR A 366 -1.57 -10.07 10.57
C TYR A 366 -1.16 -9.12 11.70
N PRO A 367 0.03 -9.31 12.31
CA PRO A 367 0.62 -8.31 13.19
C PRO A 367 0.70 -6.95 12.51
N PHE A 368 0.44 -5.89 13.25
CA PHE A 368 0.41 -4.53 12.72
C PHE A 368 1.18 -3.56 13.60
N LYS A 369 2.11 -2.81 13.03
CA LYS A 369 2.91 -1.81 13.73
C LYS A 369 2.04 -0.60 14.10
N VAL A 370 2.06 -0.22 15.37
CA VAL A 370 1.32 0.93 15.91
C VAL A 370 2.30 1.87 16.60
N VAL A 371 2.31 3.13 16.17
CA VAL A 371 3.07 4.19 16.86
C VAL A 371 2.26 4.66 18.06
N THR A 372 2.86 4.62 19.25
CA THR A 372 2.25 5.13 20.48
C THR A 372 2.25 6.66 20.45
N LEU A 373 1.08 7.26 20.32
CA LEU A 373 0.89 8.70 20.22
C LEU A 373 -0.40 9.12 20.91
N SER A 374 -0.30 10.09 21.85
CA SER A 374 -1.46 10.63 22.55
C SER A 374 -2.48 11.24 21.57
N GLY A 375 -3.77 11.07 21.85
CA GLY A 375 -4.85 11.57 20.99
C GLY A 375 -5.09 10.73 19.74
N THR A 376 -4.58 9.49 19.71
CA THR A 376 -4.79 8.54 18.62
C THR A 376 -5.38 7.24 19.14
N HIS A 377 -5.83 6.36 18.25
CA HIS A 377 -6.31 5.02 18.59
C HIS A 377 -5.20 4.05 19.04
N SER A 378 -3.96 4.52 19.23
CA SER A 378 -2.94 3.75 19.94
C SER A 378 -3.22 3.66 21.44
N ASP A 379 -3.97 4.61 22.01
CA ASP A 379 -4.50 4.56 23.35
C ASP A 379 -5.71 3.63 23.39
N GLU A 380 -5.59 2.55 24.17
CA GLU A 380 -6.63 1.51 24.23
C GLU A 380 -7.92 2.01 24.90
N GLU A 381 -7.84 2.85 25.94
CA GLU A 381 -9.01 3.43 26.58
C GLU A 381 -9.80 4.30 25.60
N SER A 382 -9.09 5.18 24.87
CA SER A 382 -9.67 5.99 23.81
C SER A 382 -10.32 5.14 22.72
N TYR A 383 -9.68 4.04 22.32
CA TYR A 383 -10.25 3.14 21.31
C TYR A 383 -11.48 2.39 21.81
N GLN A 384 -11.49 1.92 23.05
CA GLN A 384 -12.64 1.21 23.64
C GLN A 384 -13.87 2.11 23.80
N ALA A 385 -13.66 3.41 24.02
CA ALA A 385 -14.76 4.40 24.07
C ALA A 385 -15.37 4.69 22.68
N ARG A 386 -14.68 4.32 21.59
CA ARG A 386 -15.12 4.55 20.22
C ARG A 386 -16.32 3.69 19.84
N THR A 387 -17.36 4.31 19.28
CA THR A 387 -18.44 3.56 18.62
C THR A 387 -17.92 2.82 17.39
N ARG A 388 -18.02 1.49 17.36
CA ARG A 388 -17.60 0.68 16.21
C ARG A 388 -18.53 0.91 15.02
N VAL A 389 -17.94 1.26 13.87
CA VAL A 389 -18.66 1.47 12.60
C VAL A 389 -17.81 0.84 11.47
N CYS A 390 -18.48 0.14 10.54
CA CYS A 390 -17.87 -0.32 9.30
C CYS A 390 -18.57 0.33 8.11
N ASP A 391 -18.03 1.41 7.62
CA ASP A 391 -18.60 2.23 6.54
C ASP A 391 -17.71 2.32 5.28
N LEU A 392 -16.44 1.87 5.34
CA LEU A 392 -15.51 1.79 4.23
C LEU A 392 -15.33 0.36 3.69
N GLY A 393 -15.24 -0.63 4.58
CA GLY A 393 -15.35 -2.05 4.26
C GLY A 393 -14.17 -2.67 3.49
N TYR A 394 -12.96 -2.04 3.49
CA TYR A 394 -11.81 -2.58 2.73
C TYR A 394 -11.25 -3.88 3.28
N LEU A 395 -11.28 -4.07 4.61
CA LEU A 395 -10.71 -5.24 5.28
C LEU A 395 -11.76 -6.30 5.67
N ARG A 396 -12.92 -6.28 5.02
CA ARG A 396 -13.91 -7.33 5.19
C ARG A 396 -13.46 -8.61 4.51
N GLU A 397 -13.66 -9.75 5.17
CA GLU A 397 -13.53 -11.07 4.56
C GLU A 397 -14.83 -11.49 3.91
N ALA A 398 -14.78 -12.23 2.83
CA ALA A 398 -15.92 -12.90 2.25
C ALA A 398 -16.19 -14.21 3.00
N TYR A 399 -17.47 -14.52 3.27
CA TYR A 399 -17.86 -15.77 3.92
C TYR A 399 -19.14 -16.34 3.30
N THR A 400 -19.34 -17.65 3.45
CA THR A 400 -20.59 -18.31 3.03
C THR A 400 -21.62 -18.21 4.14
N THR A 401 -22.78 -17.59 3.84
CA THR A 401 -23.91 -17.54 4.79
C THR A 401 -24.57 -18.91 4.96
N VAL A 402 -25.44 -19.06 5.96
CA VAL A 402 -26.21 -20.30 6.18
C VAL A 402 -27.12 -20.68 4.99
N GLU A 403 -27.51 -19.69 4.18
CA GLU A 403 -28.27 -19.87 2.94
C GLU A 403 -27.40 -20.17 1.72
N GLY A 404 -26.09 -20.36 1.89
CA GLY A 404 -25.14 -20.59 0.78
C GLY A 404 -24.81 -19.36 -0.07
N LYS A 405 -25.15 -18.14 0.39
CA LYS A 405 -24.83 -16.87 -0.29
C LYS A 405 -23.50 -16.31 0.20
N ILE A 406 -22.96 -15.38 -0.57
CA ILE A 406 -21.76 -14.63 -0.17
C ILE A 406 -22.16 -13.46 0.75
N GLY A 407 -21.59 -13.45 1.94
CA GLY A 407 -21.61 -12.32 2.86
C GLY A 407 -20.23 -11.68 3.03
N PHE A 408 -20.21 -10.50 3.68
CA PHE A 408 -18.96 -9.79 4.00
C PHE A 408 -19.01 -9.34 5.47
N ARG A 409 -17.93 -9.63 6.21
CA ARG A 409 -17.80 -9.26 7.63
C ARG A 409 -16.39 -8.80 7.95
N CYS A 410 -16.24 -8.09 9.07
CA CYS A 410 -14.94 -7.60 9.56
C CYS A 410 -14.91 -7.66 11.08
N ALA A 411 -13.87 -8.24 11.65
CA ALA A 411 -13.72 -8.37 13.10
C ALA A 411 -13.64 -7.00 13.85
N SER A 412 -13.49 -5.88 13.13
CA SER A 412 -13.54 -4.52 13.68
C SER A 412 -14.93 -3.85 13.53
N GLU A 413 -15.90 -4.48 12.88
CA GLU A 413 -17.25 -3.94 12.78
C GLU A 413 -17.99 -4.02 14.14
N PRO A 414 -19.23 -3.50 14.29
CA PRO A 414 -19.99 -3.69 15.51
C PRO A 414 -20.04 -5.17 15.90
N ILE A 415 -19.73 -5.47 17.16
CA ILE A 415 -19.56 -6.86 17.64
C ILE A 415 -20.82 -7.69 17.38
N ALA A 416 -22.01 -7.11 17.65
CA ALA A 416 -23.28 -7.78 17.41
C ALA A 416 -23.48 -8.15 15.93
N ASP A 417 -23.06 -7.27 15.01
CA ASP A 417 -23.16 -7.51 13.56
C ASP A 417 -22.21 -8.63 13.12
N TYR A 418 -20.97 -8.62 13.66
CA TYR A 418 -19.98 -9.65 13.35
C TYR A 418 -20.42 -11.03 13.81
N VAL A 419 -20.93 -11.13 15.04
CA VAL A 419 -21.47 -12.38 15.61
C VAL A 419 -22.71 -12.85 14.84
N ALA A 420 -23.65 -11.94 14.51
CA ALA A 420 -24.82 -12.26 13.70
C ALA A 420 -24.47 -12.81 12.30
N LYS A 421 -23.29 -12.47 11.78
CA LYS A 421 -22.72 -13.00 10.53
C LYS A 421 -21.88 -14.28 10.74
N GLY A 422 -21.99 -14.93 11.90
CA GLY A 422 -21.28 -16.17 12.22
C GLY A 422 -19.81 -15.99 12.57
N GLY A 423 -19.38 -14.79 12.97
CA GLY A 423 -18.03 -14.55 13.51
C GLY A 423 -17.95 -14.94 14.99
N ASP A 424 -16.74 -15.31 15.45
CA ASP A 424 -16.48 -15.55 16.86
C ASP A 424 -16.21 -14.22 17.58
N VAL A 425 -16.89 -13.99 18.70
CA VAL A 425 -16.68 -12.79 19.52
C VAL A 425 -15.23 -12.62 19.96
N ALA A 426 -14.50 -13.73 20.21
CA ALA A 426 -13.08 -13.71 20.58
C ALA A 426 -12.19 -13.07 19.50
N GLU A 427 -12.56 -13.20 18.23
CA GLU A 427 -11.83 -12.58 17.11
C GLU A 427 -11.95 -11.06 17.08
N THR A 428 -12.93 -10.46 17.77
CA THR A 428 -13.13 -9.01 17.81
C THR A 428 -12.25 -8.30 18.84
N VAL A 429 -11.62 -9.07 19.74
CA VAL A 429 -10.82 -8.53 20.85
C VAL A 429 -9.54 -7.89 20.34
N GLY A 430 -9.31 -6.60 20.68
CA GLY A 430 -8.14 -5.83 20.27
C GLY A 430 -8.14 -5.37 18.81
N ARG A 431 -9.16 -5.75 18.01
CA ARG A 431 -9.26 -5.34 16.59
C ARG A 431 -9.57 -3.86 16.45
N LYS A 432 -8.79 -3.16 15.64
CA LYS A 432 -8.93 -1.73 15.37
C LYS A 432 -9.47 -1.50 13.95
N CYS A 433 -10.30 -0.47 13.78
CA CYS A 433 -10.81 -0.08 12.47
C CYS A 433 -9.73 0.65 11.65
N LEU A 434 -8.81 -0.09 11.02
CA LEU A 434 -7.72 0.50 10.24
C LEU A 434 -8.23 1.34 9.07
N CYS A 435 -9.35 0.99 8.44
CA CYS A 435 -9.88 1.73 7.29
C CYS A 435 -10.15 3.20 7.63
N ASN A 436 -10.89 3.48 8.71
CA ASN A 436 -11.22 4.83 9.12
C ASN A 436 -10.04 5.57 9.76
N ALA A 437 -9.29 4.86 10.63
CA ALA A 437 -8.15 5.47 11.32
C ALA A 437 -7.03 5.89 10.34
N LEU A 438 -6.75 5.10 9.30
CA LEU A 438 -5.73 5.47 8.29
C LEU A 438 -6.19 6.63 7.40
N MET A 439 -7.50 6.82 7.17
CA MET A 439 -8.02 8.04 6.54
C MET A 439 -7.84 9.27 7.43
N ALA A 440 -8.00 9.12 8.73
CA ALA A 440 -7.76 10.21 9.69
C ALA A 440 -6.27 10.62 9.74
N ASN A 441 -5.33 9.68 9.53
CA ASN A 441 -3.90 9.97 9.46
C ASN A 441 -3.54 11.02 8.40
N VAL A 442 -4.31 11.09 7.33
CA VAL A 442 -4.06 11.99 6.19
C VAL A 442 -5.01 13.21 6.18
N GLY A 443 -5.54 13.56 7.34
CA GLY A 443 -6.40 14.73 7.51
C GLY A 443 -7.80 14.58 6.92
N MET A 444 -8.24 13.36 6.67
CA MET A 444 -9.55 13.05 6.09
C MET A 444 -10.39 12.17 7.05
N PRO A 445 -10.60 12.56 8.32
CA PRO A 445 -11.40 11.78 9.26
C PRO A 445 -12.88 11.81 8.85
N GLN A 446 -13.58 10.67 9.02
CA GLN A 446 -15.04 10.66 8.90
C GLN A 446 -15.68 11.26 10.14
N THR A 447 -16.69 12.09 9.94
CA THR A 447 -17.61 12.48 11.01
C THR A 447 -18.72 11.43 11.05
N GLN A 448 -18.84 10.74 12.17
CA GLN A 448 -19.82 9.67 12.37
C GLN A 448 -21.18 10.24 12.80
N LYS A 449 -22.19 9.37 12.80
CA LYS A 449 -23.53 9.73 13.32
C LYS A 449 -23.41 10.08 14.81
N GLY A 450 -23.81 11.30 15.18
CA GLY A 450 -23.61 11.80 16.54
C GLY A 450 -22.55 12.91 16.64
N GLY A 451 -21.79 13.16 15.57
CA GLY A 451 -20.79 14.23 15.52
C GLY A 451 -19.39 13.78 15.94
N GLU A 452 -19.19 12.52 16.31
CA GLU A 452 -17.87 11.98 16.63
C GLU A 452 -16.97 12.01 15.39
N VAL A 453 -15.75 12.52 15.53
CA VAL A 453 -14.73 12.56 14.48
C VAL A 453 -13.76 11.41 14.70
N GLU A 454 -13.54 10.61 13.66
CA GLU A 454 -12.65 9.45 13.69
C GLU A 454 -11.21 9.86 14.03
N GLN A 455 -10.61 9.18 15.01
CA GLN A 455 -9.23 9.44 15.43
C GLN A 455 -8.22 8.67 14.59
N PRO A 456 -6.99 9.18 14.43
CA PRO A 456 -5.94 8.51 13.68
C PRO A 456 -5.37 7.29 14.42
N LEU A 457 -4.71 6.39 13.66
CA LEU A 457 -3.86 5.32 14.16
C LEU A 457 -2.61 5.24 13.29
N LEU A 458 -1.47 5.72 13.79
CA LEU A 458 -0.24 5.77 12.99
C LEU A 458 0.46 4.43 12.96
N THR A 459 1.12 4.16 11.84
CA THR A 459 2.02 3.01 11.67
C THR A 459 3.38 3.47 11.18
N SER A 460 4.43 2.84 11.67
CA SER A 460 5.83 3.08 11.29
C SER A 460 6.64 1.80 11.50
N GLY A 461 7.83 1.73 10.91
CA GLY A 461 8.83 0.74 11.29
C GLY A 461 9.48 1.05 12.64
N ASP A 462 10.22 0.10 13.18
CA ASP A 462 10.85 0.23 14.50
C ASP A 462 12.01 1.24 14.52
N ASP A 463 12.69 1.47 13.39
CA ASP A 463 13.79 2.45 13.30
C ASP A 463 13.26 3.88 13.19
N MET A 464 12.69 4.39 14.29
CA MET A 464 12.25 5.78 14.39
C MET A 464 13.42 6.76 14.52
N ALA A 465 14.60 6.30 14.91
CA ALA A 465 15.79 7.13 14.99
C ALA A 465 16.24 7.67 13.63
N VAL A 466 15.80 7.05 12.52
CA VAL A 466 16.04 7.56 11.16
C VAL A 466 15.55 9.00 10.98
N ILE A 467 14.43 9.36 11.61
CA ILE A 467 13.86 10.72 11.53
C ILE A 467 14.89 11.75 12.00
N ARG A 468 15.55 11.50 13.14
CA ARG A 468 16.58 12.39 13.68
C ARG A 468 17.85 12.41 12.84
N ARG A 469 18.21 11.27 12.23
CA ARG A 469 19.40 11.19 11.35
C ARG A 469 19.23 11.98 10.07
N VAL A 470 18.02 12.00 9.52
CA VAL A 470 17.69 12.71 8.27
C VAL A 470 17.43 14.19 8.50
N LEU A 471 16.94 14.56 9.68
CA LEU A 471 16.55 15.94 9.99
C LEU A 471 17.79 16.86 9.94
N PRO A 472 17.82 17.88 9.04
CA PRO A 472 18.93 18.80 8.98
C PRO A 472 19.08 19.61 10.27
N GLU A 473 20.31 19.96 10.62
CA GLU A 473 20.60 20.72 11.83
C GLU A 473 19.81 22.04 11.88
N GLY A 474 19.16 22.30 13.02
CA GLY A 474 18.36 23.51 13.24
C GLY A 474 17.00 23.51 12.56
N ARG A 475 16.61 22.45 11.85
CA ARG A 475 15.27 22.30 11.23
C ARG A 475 14.32 21.47 12.08
N THR A 476 13.02 21.69 11.86
CA THR A 476 11.91 20.94 12.48
C THR A 476 11.16 20.06 11.48
N SER A 477 11.56 20.07 10.21
CA SER A 477 11.03 19.23 9.12
C SER A 477 12.11 18.93 8.10
N TYR A 478 11.85 17.99 7.22
CA TYR A 478 12.74 17.58 6.13
C TYR A 478 11.95 17.11 4.92
N THR A 479 12.57 17.18 3.75
CA THR A 479 11.98 16.80 2.46
C THR A 479 12.35 15.37 2.07
N ALA A 480 11.64 14.82 1.09
CA ALA A 480 12.02 13.55 0.45
C ALA A 480 13.44 13.61 -0.16
N ARG A 481 13.86 14.80 -0.62
CA ARG A 481 15.22 15.03 -1.10
C ARG A 481 16.25 14.86 0.01
N ASP A 482 16.01 15.45 1.18
CA ASP A 482 16.92 15.30 2.34
C ASP A 482 17.09 13.80 2.69
N VAL A 483 16.01 13.00 2.58
CA VAL A 483 16.06 11.54 2.78
C VAL A 483 16.96 10.89 1.73
N LEU A 484 16.78 11.21 0.44
CA LEU A 484 17.57 10.62 -0.64
C LEU A 484 19.06 11.03 -0.56
N ASP A 485 19.32 12.29 -0.32
CA ASP A 485 20.69 12.81 -0.16
C ASP A 485 21.41 12.13 1.03
N TYR A 486 20.69 11.89 2.13
CA TYR A 486 21.22 11.12 3.26
C TYR A 486 21.49 9.66 2.89
N LEU A 487 20.50 8.94 2.36
CA LEU A 487 20.61 7.49 2.07
C LEU A 487 21.69 7.18 1.02
N LEU A 488 21.84 8.06 0.01
CA LEU A 488 22.78 7.91 -1.10
C LEU A 488 24.15 8.55 -0.84
N SER A 489 24.36 9.13 0.35
CA SER A 489 25.64 9.72 0.73
C SER A 489 26.75 8.65 0.72
N GLY A 490 27.80 8.92 -0.04
CA GLY A 490 28.96 8.01 -0.16
C GLY A 490 28.75 6.79 -1.08
N ILE A 491 27.66 6.75 -1.87
CA ILE A 491 27.45 5.74 -2.91
C ILE A 491 27.83 6.34 -4.26
N ALA A 492 28.92 5.85 -4.85
CA ALA A 492 29.38 6.33 -6.13
C ALA A 492 28.38 5.97 -7.25
N GLY A 493 27.99 6.95 -8.08
CA GLY A 493 27.12 6.75 -9.24
C GLY A 493 25.61 6.63 -8.96
N ALA A 494 25.17 6.89 -7.73
CA ALA A 494 23.75 6.80 -7.34
C ALA A 494 22.95 8.11 -7.54
N ARG A 495 23.48 9.09 -8.30
CA ARG A 495 22.81 10.36 -8.62
C ARG A 495 22.36 10.42 -10.06
#